data_12b1ea9adef10f3035e71884f8ce6656
#
_entry.id   12b1ea9adef10f3035e71884f8ce6656
#
_cell.length_a   1.000
_cell.length_b   1.000
_cell.length_c   1.000
_cell.angle_alpha   90.00
_cell.angle_beta   90.00
_cell.angle_gamma   90.00
#
_symmetry.space_group_name_H-M   'P 1'
#
loop_
_entity.id
_entity.type
_entity.pdbx_description
1 polymer ?
#
loop_
_entity_poly.entity_id
_entity_poly.type
_entity_poly.pdbx_seq_one_letter_code
_entity_poly.pdbx_strand_id
1 'polypeptide(L)'
;MALSYNQFKTMCTLSEAPGATQRELSEISRLGLATVNATLKECVAAGFIDNKRLTVKGLAELKPYEVDNAVIMAAGLSSRFAPISYERPKGLLKVRGEVLIERQIKQLKAAGIDGIVVVVGYKQESFFYLEDEFGVNIVVNRAYAERNNNSSLMLVRELLGNTYVCSSDNYFEENPFERHVWKAYYSAQHSKGHTDEWCMQTKSHDRITKITKGGNDAWYMIGHAFFDRAFSKRFREILEAEYDLPETRNKLWEDLLAEHIKELDMAIRRYDPPIIHEFDSLDELRDFDPLFLENLDSEIFGNIASVLGCEKSEVRDIYP
;
A
#
# COMPACT_ATOMS: atom_id res chain seq x y z
N MET A 1 -2.91 21.87 20.24
CA MET A 1 -1.87 21.03 20.92
C MET A 1 -1.86 19.70 20.19
N ALA A 2 -0.71 19.15 19.83
CA ALA A 2 -0.70 17.87 19.12
C ALA A 2 -1.24 16.75 20.02
N LEU A 3 -2.05 15.85 19.45
CA LEU A 3 -2.56 14.69 20.17
C LEU A 3 -1.41 13.78 20.62
N SER A 4 -1.56 13.11 21.77
CA SER A 4 -0.74 11.93 22.07
C SER A 4 -1.20 10.74 21.21
N TYR A 5 -0.33 9.75 21.03
CA TYR A 5 -0.70 8.53 20.29
C TYR A 5 -1.94 7.83 20.89
N ASN A 6 -2.04 7.77 22.22
CA ASN A 6 -3.19 7.16 22.89
C ASN A 6 -4.48 7.95 22.64
N GLN A 7 -4.41 9.29 22.67
CA GLN A 7 -5.55 10.15 22.33
C GLN A 7 -5.99 9.93 20.88
N PHE A 8 -5.03 9.94 19.95
CA PHE A 8 -5.29 9.65 18.53
C PHE A 8 -5.99 8.30 18.37
N LYS A 9 -5.40 7.21 18.87
CA LYS A 9 -5.98 5.85 18.74
C LYS A 9 -7.37 5.75 19.36
N THR A 10 -7.56 6.30 20.57
CA THR A 10 -8.87 6.27 21.24
C THR A 10 -9.92 7.06 20.47
N MET A 11 -9.56 8.22 19.94
CA MET A 11 -10.47 9.07 19.16
C MET A 11 -10.80 8.45 17.81
N CYS A 12 -9.85 7.86 17.09
CA CYS A 12 -10.10 7.13 15.84
C CYS A 12 -11.08 5.97 16.09
N THR A 13 -10.81 5.14 17.10
CA THR A 13 -11.69 4.01 17.45
C THR A 13 -13.10 4.49 17.82
N LEU A 14 -13.23 5.59 18.55
CA LEU A 14 -14.53 6.15 18.90
C LEU A 14 -15.25 6.78 17.69
N SER A 15 -14.52 7.27 16.70
CA SER A 15 -15.07 7.76 15.44
C SER A 15 -15.71 6.63 14.62
N GLU A 16 -15.09 5.46 14.62
CA GLU A 16 -15.55 4.26 13.91
C GLU A 16 -16.66 3.52 14.67
N ALA A 17 -16.61 3.54 16.02
CA ALA A 17 -17.58 2.89 16.91
C ALA A 17 -18.18 3.89 17.92
N PRO A 18 -19.07 4.82 17.49
CA PRO A 18 -19.68 5.78 18.37
C PRO A 18 -20.51 5.11 19.47
N GLY A 19 -20.32 5.54 20.71
CA GLY A 19 -21.03 4.96 21.84
C GLY A 19 -20.40 3.73 22.46
N ALA A 20 -19.30 3.24 21.93
CA ALA A 20 -18.59 2.07 22.42
C ALA A 20 -18.24 2.19 23.91
N THR A 21 -18.26 1.07 24.60
CA THR A 21 -17.83 0.96 25.99
C THR A 21 -16.30 1.02 26.10
N GLN A 22 -15.78 1.28 27.28
CA GLN A 22 -14.34 1.30 27.52
C GLN A 22 -13.66 -0.04 27.21
N ARG A 23 -14.36 -1.17 27.39
CA ARG A 23 -13.85 -2.50 27.04
C ARG A 23 -13.78 -2.69 25.53
N GLU A 24 -14.84 -2.35 24.81
CA GLU A 24 -14.84 -2.39 23.34
C GLU A 24 -13.76 -1.48 22.76
N LEU A 25 -13.61 -0.26 23.27
CA LEU A 25 -12.53 0.64 22.87
C LEU A 25 -11.14 0.04 23.13
N SER A 26 -10.95 -0.66 24.26
CA SER A 26 -9.70 -1.34 24.61
C SER A 26 -9.40 -2.48 23.62
N GLU A 27 -10.38 -3.28 23.29
CA GLU A 27 -10.26 -4.40 22.34
C GLU A 27 -9.95 -3.91 20.93
N ILE A 28 -10.73 -2.95 20.42
CA ILE A 28 -10.56 -2.43 19.05
C ILE A 28 -9.24 -1.65 18.91
N SER A 29 -8.95 -0.73 19.83
CA SER A 29 -7.73 0.10 19.80
C SER A 29 -6.46 -0.69 20.12
N ARG A 30 -6.58 -1.86 20.73
CA ARG A 30 -5.47 -2.66 21.29
C ARG A 30 -4.69 -1.90 22.39
N LEU A 31 -5.31 -0.92 23.02
CA LEU A 31 -4.77 -0.22 24.19
C LEU A 31 -5.27 -0.89 25.47
N GLY A 32 -4.44 -0.92 26.50
CA GLY A 32 -4.86 -1.43 27.80
C GLY A 32 -6.04 -0.66 28.38
N LEU A 33 -6.97 -1.32 29.07
CA LEU A 33 -8.20 -0.71 29.62
C LEU A 33 -7.90 0.50 30.53
N ALA A 34 -6.84 0.42 31.35
CA ALA A 34 -6.43 1.55 32.21
C ALA A 34 -5.98 2.75 31.37
N THR A 35 -5.25 2.52 30.27
CA THR A 35 -4.83 3.55 29.30
C THR A 35 -6.04 4.19 28.64
N VAL A 36 -6.99 3.38 28.15
CA VAL A 36 -8.23 3.90 27.53
C VAL A 36 -9.00 4.76 28.53
N ASN A 37 -9.15 4.32 29.79
CA ASN A 37 -9.85 5.09 30.81
C ASN A 37 -9.18 6.43 31.13
N ALA A 38 -7.86 6.47 31.24
CA ALA A 38 -7.11 7.70 31.46
C ALA A 38 -7.25 8.64 30.25
N THR A 39 -7.04 8.10 29.04
CA THR A 39 -7.12 8.86 27.79
C THR A 39 -8.53 9.44 27.54
N LEU A 40 -9.60 8.68 27.83
CA LEU A 40 -10.97 9.19 27.72
C LEU A 40 -11.22 10.38 28.67
N LYS A 41 -10.73 10.31 29.90
CA LYS A 41 -10.86 11.45 30.86
C LYS A 41 -10.12 12.68 30.33
N GLU A 42 -8.92 12.51 29.79
CA GLU A 42 -8.15 13.59 29.17
C GLU A 42 -8.90 14.19 27.97
N CYS A 43 -9.41 13.35 27.06
CA CYS A 43 -10.15 13.81 25.90
C CYS A 43 -11.47 14.51 26.24
N VAL A 44 -12.18 14.05 27.29
CA VAL A 44 -13.39 14.72 27.80
C VAL A 44 -13.02 16.07 28.41
N ALA A 45 -11.99 16.13 29.26
CA ALA A 45 -11.52 17.38 29.86
C ALA A 45 -11.04 18.38 28.80
N ALA A 46 -10.43 17.92 27.73
CA ALA A 46 -10.03 18.74 26.58
C ALA A 46 -11.21 19.18 25.69
N GLY A 47 -12.40 18.61 25.89
CA GLY A 47 -13.60 18.89 25.11
C GLY A 47 -13.58 18.20 23.72
N PHE A 48 -12.78 17.14 23.54
CA PHE A 48 -12.73 16.36 22.29
C PHE A 48 -13.84 15.32 22.22
N ILE A 49 -14.28 14.83 23.37
CA ILE A 49 -15.32 13.80 23.52
C ILE A 49 -16.42 14.30 24.44
N ASP A 50 -17.68 14.09 24.04
CA ASP A 50 -18.88 14.26 24.86
C ASP A 50 -19.85 13.11 24.61
N ASN A 51 -20.48 12.58 25.65
CA ASN A 51 -21.44 11.47 25.57
C ASN A 51 -20.96 10.30 24.69
N LYS A 52 -19.71 9.89 24.84
CA LYS A 52 -19.06 8.82 24.06
C LYS A 52 -19.07 9.05 22.55
N ARG A 53 -19.01 10.30 22.12
CA ARG A 53 -18.90 10.70 20.70
C ARG A 53 -17.87 11.82 20.59
N LEU A 54 -17.24 11.90 19.42
CA LEU A 54 -16.37 13.03 19.13
C LEU A 54 -17.20 14.31 18.99
N THR A 55 -16.70 15.38 19.58
CA THR A 55 -17.22 16.73 19.36
C THR A 55 -16.68 17.30 18.05
N VAL A 56 -17.21 18.44 17.60
CA VAL A 56 -16.65 19.21 16.48
C VAL A 56 -15.17 19.52 16.70
N LYS A 57 -14.79 19.85 17.95
CA LYS A 57 -13.40 20.09 18.32
C LYS A 57 -12.57 18.81 18.22
N GLY A 58 -13.09 17.67 18.68
CA GLY A 58 -12.42 16.39 18.56
C GLY A 58 -12.19 15.97 17.10
N LEU A 59 -13.18 16.15 16.24
CA LEU A 59 -13.03 15.91 14.80
C LEU A 59 -11.97 16.83 14.16
N ALA A 60 -11.92 18.10 14.56
CA ALA A 60 -10.92 19.04 14.08
C ALA A 60 -9.49 18.64 14.47
N GLU A 61 -9.30 18.05 15.66
CA GLU A 61 -7.98 17.55 16.11
C GLU A 61 -7.54 16.27 15.37
N LEU A 62 -8.48 15.47 14.83
CA LEU A 62 -8.15 14.33 13.96
C LEU A 62 -7.85 14.73 12.51
N LYS A 63 -8.33 15.89 12.05
CA LYS A 63 -8.16 16.34 10.66
C LYS A 63 -6.73 16.33 10.13
N PRO A 64 -5.67 16.68 10.91
CA PRO A 64 -4.28 16.59 10.45
C PRO A 64 -3.81 15.17 10.11
N TYR A 65 -4.47 14.14 10.64
CA TYR A 65 -4.15 12.73 10.45
C TYR A 65 -5.03 12.06 9.39
N GLU A 66 -6.03 12.77 8.88
CA GLU A 66 -6.92 12.23 7.84
C GLU A 66 -6.15 12.03 6.55
N VAL A 67 -6.38 10.90 5.90
CA VAL A 67 -5.81 10.56 4.59
C VAL A 67 -6.42 11.45 3.52
N ASP A 68 -5.59 12.10 2.75
CA ASP A 68 -6.04 13.00 1.67
C ASP A 68 -6.40 12.21 0.40
N ASN A 69 -5.56 11.21 0.07
CA ASN A 69 -5.69 10.44 -1.17
C ASN A 69 -4.86 9.15 -1.15
N ALA A 70 -4.98 8.39 -2.22
CA ALA A 70 -4.12 7.24 -2.50
C ALA A 70 -3.59 7.29 -3.94
N VAL A 71 -2.34 6.89 -4.12
CA VAL A 71 -1.68 6.70 -5.42
C VAL A 71 -1.44 5.21 -5.61
N ILE A 72 -2.01 4.61 -6.66
CA ILE A 72 -1.75 3.23 -7.05
C ILE A 72 -0.83 3.24 -8.28
N MET A 73 0.37 2.69 -8.12
CA MET A 73 1.35 2.59 -9.20
C MET A 73 1.08 1.33 -10.03
N ALA A 74 0.69 1.53 -11.29
CA ALA A 74 0.31 0.47 -12.24
C ALA A 74 0.99 0.62 -13.62
N ALA A 75 2.14 1.31 -13.68
CA ALA A 75 2.80 1.65 -14.93
C ALA A 75 3.78 0.58 -15.43
N GLY A 76 4.15 -0.41 -14.61
CA GLY A 76 5.21 -1.38 -14.87
C GLY A 76 4.90 -2.36 -16.02
N LEU A 77 5.96 -2.90 -16.63
CA LEU A 77 5.89 -3.88 -17.74
C LEU A 77 5.41 -5.26 -17.31
N SER A 78 5.52 -5.60 -16.02
CA SER A 78 5.20 -6.94 -15.47
C SER A 78 5.89 -8.10 -16.22
N SER A 79 7.13 -7.92 -16.66
CA SER A 79 7.86 -8.87 -17.53
C SER A 79 8.00 -10.27 -16.94
N ARG A 80 8.13 -10.37 -15.60
CA ARG A 80 8.18 -11.67 -14.90
C ARG A 80 6.88 -12.50 -15.02
N PHE A 81 5.79 -11.90 -15.50
CA PHE A 81 4.51 -12.55 -15.76
C PHE A 81 4.29 -12.89 -17.25
N ALA A 82 5.35 -12.83 -18.09
CA ALA A 82 5.23 -13.32 -19.44
C ALA A 82 4.87 -14.84 -19.43
N PRO A 83 4.00 -15.33 -20.35
CA PRO A 83 3.43 -14.58 -21.48
C PRO A 83 2.14 -13.81 -21.15
N ILE A 84 1.57 -13.96 -19.94
CA ILE A 84 0.29 -13.34 -19.56
C ILE A 84 0.37 -11.80 -19.62
N SER A 85 1.52 -11.24 -19.23
CA SER A 85 1.73 -9.79 -19.26
C SER A 85 1.68 -9.21 -20.69
N TYR A 86 1.86 -10.03 -21.74
CA TYR A 86 1.68 -9.60 -23.12
C TYR A 86 0.20 -9.38 -23.50
N GLU A 87 -0.72 -9.97 -22.76
CA GLU A 87 -2.15 -9.76 -22.96
C GLU A 87 -2.71 -8.76 -21.97
N ARG A 88 -2.31 -8.85 -20.68
CA ARG A 88 -2.92 -8.12 -19.59
C ARG A 88 -1.90 -7.67 -18.54
N PRO A 89 -1.93 -6.40 -18.10
CA PRO A 89 -1.11 -5.92 -16.98
C PRO A 89 -1.36 -6.70 -15.70
N LYS A 90 -0.33 -6.88 -14.86
CA LYS A 90 -0.39 -7.66 -13.61
C LYS A 90 -1.52 -7.17 -12.68
N GLY A 91 -1.68 -5.86 -12.51
CA GLY A 91 -2.74 -5.28 -11.67
C GLY A 91 -4.17 -5.59 -12.12
N LEU A 92 -4.35 -6.03 -13.39
CA LEU A 92 -5.64 -6.45 -13.95
C LEU A 92 -5.85 -7.97 -13.93
N LEU A 93 -4.96 -8.73 -13.31
CA LEU A 93 -5.15 -10.16 -13.13
C LEU A 93 -6.27 -10.42 -12.13
N LYS A 94 -7.09 -11.43 -12.44
CA LYS A 94 -8.19 -11.87 -11.59
C LYS A 94 -7.69 -12.97 -10.68
N VAL A 95 -7.61 -12.70 -9.38
CA VAL A 95 -7.11 -13.60 -8.34
C VAL A 95 -8.24 -13.88 -7.36
N ARG A 96 -8.52 -15.14 -7.06
CA ARG A 96 -9.66 -15.56 -6.23
C ARG A 96 -10.98 -14.89 -6.63
N GLY A 97 -11.17 -14.71 -7.94
CA GLY A 97 -12.40 -14.16 -8.49
C GLY A 97 -12.48 -12.62 -8.53
N GLU A 98 -11.49 -11.88 -8.02
CA GLU A 98 -11.45 -10.41 -8.01
C GLU A 98 -10.24 -9.88 -8.77
N VAL A 99 -10.40 -8.76 -9.47
CA VAL A 99 -9.28 -8.05 -10.12
C VAL A 99 -8.46 -7.33 -9.05
N LEU A 100 -7.14 -7.51 -9.04
CA LEU A 100 -6.25 -7.02 -7.98
C LEU A 100 -6.43 -5.52 -7.70
N ILE A 101 -6.33 -4.69 -8.72
CA ILE A 101 -6.45 -3.23 -8.56
C ILE A 101 -7.87 -2.80 -8.14
N GLU A 102 -8.91 -3.47 -8.65
CA GLU A 102 -10.30 -3.17 -8.26
C GLU A 102 -10.54 -3.49 -6.78
N ARG A 103 -9.99 -4.61 -6.30
CA ARG A 103 -10.05 -4.97 -4.88
C ARG A 103 -9.40 -3.90 -4.01
N GLN A 104 -8.21 -3.41 -4.37
CA GLN A 104 -7.55 -2.33 -3.66
C GLN A 104 -8.38 -1.04 -3.66
N ILE A 105 -8.93 -0.65 -4.81
CA ILE A 105 -9.80 0.53 -4.92
C ILE A 105 -11.02 0.40 -4.01
N LYS A 106 -11.68 -0.76 -4.01
CA LYS A 106 -12.84 -1.04 -3.12
C LYS A 106 -12.45 -0.95 -1.64
N GLN A 107 -11.29 -1.47 -1.26
CA GLN A 107 -10.77 -1.40 0.11
C GLN A 107 -10.42 0.02 0.55
N LEU A 108 -9.79 0.82 -0.32
CA LEU A 108 -9.52 2.24 -0.07
C LEU A 108 -10.82 3.03 0.14
N LYS A 109 -11.81 2.83 -0.74
CA LYS A 109 -13.13 3.47 -0.62
C LYS A 109 -13.87 3.04 0.65
N ALA A 110 -13.80 1.76 1.02
CA ALA A 110 -14.38 1.26 2.26
C ALA A 110 -13.75 1.90 3.51
N ALA A 111 -12.49 2.35 3.43
CA ALA A 111 -11.82 3.15 4.47
C ALA A 111 -12.17 4.66 4.40
N GLY A 112 -13.04 5.08 3.46
CA GLY A 112 -13.42 6.48 3.27
C GLY A 112 -12.39 7.32 2.51
N ILE A 113 -11.57 6.68 1.66
CA ILE A 113 -10.55 7.33 0.83
C ILE A 113 -11.07 7.34 -0.61
N ASP A 114 -11.65 8.46 -1.04
CA ASP A 114 -12.26 8.61 -2.37
C ASP A 114 -11.31 9.22 -3.41
N GLY A 115 -10.31 9.99 -2.96
CA GLY A 115 -9.32 10.63 -3.82
C GLY A 115 -8.27 9.61 -4.29
N ILE A 116 -8.60 8.76 -5.27
CA ILE A 116 -7.69 7.71 -5.75
C ILE A 116 -7.14 8.09 -7.11
N VAL A 117 -5.81 8.04 -7.25
CA VAL A 117 -5.09 8.26 -8.50
C VAL A 117 -4.38 6.96 -8.91
N VAL A 118 -4.61 6.51 -10.13
CA VAL A 118 -3.93 5.34 -10.71
C VAL A 118 -2.92 5.82 -11.75
N VAL A 119 -1.64 5.57 -11.51
CA VAL A 119 -0.58 5.93 -12.45
C VAL A 119 -0.32 4.72 -13.36
N VAL A 120 -0.69 4.84 -14.63
CA VAL A 120 -0.60 3.77 -15.64
C VAL A 120 0.50 4.05 -16.66
N GLY A 121 0.95 3.02 -17.36
CA GLY A 121 1.98 3.13 -18.41
C GLY A 121 1.81 2.03 -19.45
N TYR A 122 2.40 0.87 -19.22
CA TYR A 122 2.23 -0.28 -20.10
C TYR A 122 0.76 -0.67 -20.23
N LYS A 123 0.26 -0.81 -21.48
CA LYS A 123 -1.15 -1.12 -21.79
C LYS A 123 -2.16 -0.24 -21.03
N GLN A 124 -1.84 1.05 -20.93
CA GLN A 124 -2.61 2.05 -20.18
C GLN A 124 -4.12 2.04 -20.50
N GLU A 125 -4.47 1.78 -21.76
CA GLU A 125 -5.87 1.74 -22.24
C GLU A 125 -6.71 0.67 -21.54
N SER A 126 -6.09 -0.39 -21.05
CA SER A 126 -6.78 -1.46 -20.32
C SER A 126 -7.25 -1.01 -18.93
N PHE A 127 -6.78 0.14 -18.42
CA PHE A 127 -7.15 0.67 -17.11
C PHE A 127 -8.22 1.78 -17.19
N PHE A 128 -8.51 2.34 -18.36
CA PHE A 128 -9.38 3.53 -18.47
C PHE A 128 -10.80 3.30 -17.95
N TYR A 129 -11.31 2.07 -18.01
CA TYR A 129 -12.63 1.73 -17.45
C TYR A 129 -12.73 2.01 -15.95
N LEU A 130 -11.60 2.07 -15.23
CA LEU A 130 -11.59 2.36 -13.79
C LEU A 130 -12.07 3.77 -13.46
N GLU A 131 -11.94 4.74 -14.40
CA GLU A 131 -12.48 6.09 -14.22
C GLU A 131 -14.02 6.04 -14.17
N ASP A 132 -14.63 5.36 -15.12
CA ASP A 132 -16.11 5.26 -15.23
C ASP A 132 -16.71 4.39 -14.13
N GLU A 133 -16.09 3.24 -13.84
CA GLU A 133 -16.66 2.27 -12.90
C GLU A 133 -16.36 2.60 -11.44
N PHE A 134 -15.20 3.18 -11.17
CA PHE A 134 -14.75 3.44 -9.79
C PHE A 134 -14.54 4.91 -9.47
N GLY A 135 -14.67 5.84 -10.43
CA GLY A 135 -14.47 7.27 -10.20
C GLY A 135 -13.06 7.62 -9.72
N VAL A 136 -12.05 6.86 -10.15
CA VAL A 136 -10.64 7.16 -9.90
C VAL A 136 -10.11 8.13 -10.96
N ASN A 137 -8.96 8.75 -10.72
CA ASN A 137 -8.29 9.56 -11.73
C ASN A 137 -7.11 8.79 -12.32
N ILE A 138 -6.98 8.76 -13.65
CA ILE A 138 -5.85 8.11 -14.31
C ILE A 138 -4.81 9.13 -14.73
N VAL A 139 -3.54 8.86 -14.40
CA VAL A 139 -2.38 9.63 -14.83
C VAL A 139 -1.47 8.73 -15.66
N VAL A 140 -1.15 9.16 -16.87
CA VAL A 140 -0.33 8.37 -17.79
C VAL A 140 1.15 8.69 -17.60
N ASN A 141 1.93 7.71 -17.19
CA ASN A 141 3.39 7.78 -17.15
C ASN A 141 3.98 7.34 -18.49
N ARG A 142 4.35 8.29 -19.33
CA ARG A 142 4.97 8.00 -20.64
C ARG A 142 6.43 7.56 -20.54
N ALA A 143 7.07 7.79 -19.40
CA ALA A 143 8.46 7.40 -19.15
C ALA A 143 8.60 5.98 -18.57
N TYR A 144 7.52 5.22 -18.48
CA TYR A 144 7.48 3.89 -17.84
C TYR A 144 8.50 2.88 -18.40
N ALA A 145 8.83 2.99 -19.68
CA ALA A 145 9.80 2.10 -20.35
C ALA A 145 11.26 2.59 -20.18
N GLU A 146 11.44 3.84 -19.76
CA GLU A 146 12.75 4.48 -19.68
C GLU A 146 13.21 4.71 -18.25
N ARG A 147 12.29 4.77 -17.31
CA ARG A 147 12.52 5.06 -15.89
C ARG A 147 11.76 4.08 -15.01
N ASN A 148 12.24 3.89 -13.80
CA ASN A 148 11.58 3.06 -12.81
C ASN A 148 10.40 3.82 -12.11
N ASN A 149 9.84 3.24 -11.05
CA ASN A 149 8.63 3.73 -10.35
C ASN A 149 8.78 5.13 -9.72
N ASN A 150 10.02 5.64 -9.52
CA ASN A 150 10.25 7.03 -9.13
C ASN A 150 9.59 8.02 -10.10
N SER A 151 9.53 7.69 -11.40
CA SER A 151 8.88 8.51 -12.42
C SER A 151 7.36 8.60 -12.23
N SER A 152 6.73 7.56 -11.72
CA SER A 152 5.31 7.57 -11.37
C SER A 152 5.02 8.54 -10.23
N LEU A 153 5.84 8.52 -9.17
CA LEU A 153 5.69 9.46 -8.06
C LEU A 153 6.02 10.90 -8.48
N MET A 154 6.99 11.09 -9.38
CA MET A 154 7.33 12.42 -9.90
C MET A 154 6.14 13.07 -10.62
N LEU A 155 5.34 12.31 -11.37
CA LEU A 155 4.16 12.81 -12.06
C LEU A 155 3.07 13.30 -11.11
N VAL A 156 2.93 12.66 -9.96
CA VAL A 156 1.87 12.95 -8.97
C VAL A 156 2.40 13.63 -7.72
N ARG A 157 3.64 14.12 -7.73
CA ARG A 157 4.33 14.69 -6.55
C ARG A 157 3.55 15.81 -5.86
N GLU A 158 2.80 16.61 -6.61
CA GLU A 158 1.98 17.70 -6.06
C GLU A 158 0.76 17.18 -5.26
N LEU A 159 0.37 15.93 -5.46
CA LEU A 159 -0.72 15.29 -4.74
C LEU A 159 -0.24 14.62 -3.43
N LEU A 160 1.07 14.49 -3.24
CA LEU A 160 1.63 13.88 -2.04
C LEU A 160 1.38 14.77 -0.82
N GLY A 161 0.62 14.24 0.10
CA GLY A 161 0.27 14.84 1.40
C GLY A 161 0.19 13.73 2.44
N ASN A 162 -0.96 13.54 3.06
CA ASN A 162 -1.30 12.32 3.79
C ASN A 162 -1.76 11.28 2.76
N THR A 163 -0.83 10.56 2.14
CA THR A 163 -1.07 9.78 0.93
C THR A 163 -0.70 8.31 1.12
N TYR A 164 -1.59 7.40 0.78
CA TYR A 164 -1.20 6.02 0.56
C TYR A 164 -0.49 5.87 -0.79
N VAL A 165 0.64 5.17 -0.79
CA VAL A 165 1.38 4.79 -1.99
C VAL A 165 1.34 3.27 -2.08
N CYS A 166 0.71 2.76 -3.14
CA CYS A 166 0.41 1.34 -3.31
C CYS A 166 0.96 0.83 -4.65
N SER A 167 1.34 -0.45 -4.69
CA SER A 167 1.54 -1.20 -5.93
C SER A 167 0.22 -1.86 -6.36
N SER A 168 -0.05 -1.93 -7.67
CA SER A 168 -1.32 -2.45 -8.20
C SER A 168 -1.46 -3.96 -8.13
N ASP A 169 -0.42 -4.67 -7.76
CA ASP A 169 -0.27 -6.12 -7.83
C ASP A 169 -0.34 -6.82 -6.46
N ASN A 170 -0.71 -6.08 -5.42
CA ASN A 170 -0.90 -6.64 -4.10
C ASN A 170 -2.33 -7.15 -3.89
N TYR A 171 -2.44 -8.28 -3.19
CA TYR A 171 -3.70 -8.81 -2.70
C TYR A 171 -3.71 -8.71 -1.16
N PHE A 172 -4.67 -7.97 -0.62
CA PHE A 172 -4.88 -7.85 0.82
C PHE A 172 -6.05 -8.74 1.24
N GLU A 173 -5.78 -9.74 2.11
CA GLU A 173 -6.83 -10.62 2.66
C GLU A 173 -7.87 -9.81 3.45
N GLU A 174 -7.38 -8.92 4.31
CA GLU A 174 -8.16 -7.96 5.08
C GLU A 174 -7.86 -6.54 4.61
N ASN A 175 -8.77 -5.60 4.85
CA ASN A 175 -8.55 -4.20 4.49
C ASN A 175 -7.47 -3.58 5.39
N PRO A 176 -6.28 -3.22 4.87
CA PRO A 176 -5.21 -2.63 5.67
C PRO A 176 -5.33 -1.11 5.79
N PHE A 177 -6.25 -0.49 5.05
CA PHE A 177 -6.35 0.96 4.95
C PHE A 177 -7.19 1.53 6.08
N GLU A 178 -6.74 2.66 6.62
CA GLU A 178 -7.38 3.42 7.69
C GLU A 178 -7.63 4.85 7.22
N ARG A 179 -8.75 5.44 7.63
CA ARG A 179 -9.07 6.84 7.30
C ARG A 179 -8.12 7.84 7.95
N HIS A 180 -7.61 7.53 9.15
CA HIS A 180 -6.68 8.37 9.88
C HIS A 180 -5.41 7.59 10.18
N VAL A 181 -4.26 8.18 9.90
CA VAL A 181 -2.96 7.53 10.10
C VAL A 181 -2.06 8.44 10.94
N TRP A 182 -1.40 7.86 11.94
CA TRP A 182 -0.60 8.59 12.91
C TRP A 182 0.65 9.25 12.33
N LYS A 183 1.40 8.50 11.53
CA LYS A 183 2.66 8.95 10.92
C LYS A 183 3.00 8.11 9.70
N ALA A 184 3.97 8.57 8.91
CA ALA A 184 4.48 7.84 7.76
C ALA A 184 4.98 6.43 8.15
N TYR A 185 4.66 5.43 7.34
CA TYR A 185 5.10 4.06 7.54
C TYR A 185 5.24 3.29 6.21
N TYR A 186 6.06 2.25 6.24
CA TYR A 186 6.07 1.18 5.24
C TYR A 186 5.53 -0.11 5.87
N SER A 187 4.62 -0.79 5.18
CA SER A 187 4.11 -2.09 5.60
C SER A 187 5.18 -3.17 5.47
N ALA A 188 5.16 -4.14 6.38
CA ALA A 188 6.17 -5.17 6.45
C ALA A 188 5.62 -6.50 6.92
N GLN A 189 6.24 -7.57 6.41
CA GLN A 189 6.10 -8.93 6.94
C GLN A 189 7.47 -9.46 7.33
N HIS A 190 7.48 -10.53 8.16
CA HIS A 190 8.73 -11.14 8.62
C HIS A 190 9.04 -12.38 7.78
N SER A 191 10.23 -12.40 7.15
CA SER A 191 10.71 -13.57 6.43
C SER A 191 11.12 -14.67 7.42
N LYS A 192 10.88 -15.91 7.02
CA LYS A 192 11.49 -17.09 7.66
C LYS A 192 12.61 -17.57 6.76
N GLY A 193 13.87 -17.42 7.22
CA GLY A 193 15.05 -17.69 6.41
C GLY A 193 15.41 -16.55 5.47
N HIS A 194 16.03 -16.89 4.34
CA HIS A 194 16.53 -15.91 3.37
C HIS A 194 15.41 -15.22 2.60
N THR A 195 15.63 -13.94 2.32
CA THR A 195 14.81 -13.15 1.38
C THR A 195 15.71 -12.19 0.60
N ASP A 196 15.37 -11.94 -0.66
CA ASP A 196 16.03 -10.94 -1.53
C ASP A 196 15.34 -9.57 -1.47
N GLU A 197 14.25 -9.46 -0.69
CA GLU A 197 13.45 -8.25 -0.55
C GLU A 197 14.18 -7.14 0.23
N TRP A 198 13.63 -5.93 0.17
CA TRP A 198 14.12 -4.79 0.95
C TRP A 198 13.85 -4.98 2.43
N CYS A 199 14.90 -5.24 3.21
CA CYS A 199 14.82 -5.48 4.65
C CYS A 199 15.05 -4.20 5.45
N MET A 200 14.24 -4.04 6.50
CA MET A 200 14.23 -2.85 7.36
C MET A 200 14.78 -3.14 8.75
N GLN A 201 15.70 -2.30 9.23
CA GLN A 201 16.12 -2.27 10.62
C GLN A 201 15.48 -1.07 11.32
N THR A 202 15.01 -1.28 12.54
CA THR A 202 14.29 -0.25 13.31
C THR A 202 14.98 0.06 14.63
N LYS A 203 14.67 1.23 15.21
CA LYS A 203 14.98 1.64 16.58
C LYS A 203 13.69 1.94 17.34
N SER A 204 13.81 2.69 18.43
CA SER A 204 12.68 3.10 19.26
C SER A 204 11.53 3.69 18.43
N HIS A 205 10.28 3.40 18.86
CA HIS A 205 9.06 3.83 18.18
C HIS A 205 8.93 3.35 16.73
N ASP A 206 9.50 2.16 16.45
CA ASP A 206 9.44 1.51 15.14
C ASP A 206 10.03 2.31 13.97
N ARG A 207 10.82 3.35 14.25
CA ARG A 207 11.47 4.16 13.23
C ARG A 207 12.45 3.33 12.43
N ILE A 208 12.33 3.35 11.10
CA ILE A 208 13.27 2.74 10.17
C ILE A 208 14.57 3.54 10.20
N THR A 209 15.69 2.86 10.38
CA THR A 209 17.02 3.49 10.48
C THR A 209 17.99 3.00 9.44
N LYS A 210 17.72 1.86 8.84
CA LYS A 210 18.50 1.28 7.76
C LYS A 210 17.60 0.40 6.89
N ILE A 211 17.85 0.47 5.59
CA ILE A 211 17.19 -0.36 4.57
C ILE A 211 18.29 -1.03 3.78
N THR A 212 18.19 -2.33 3.57
CA THR A 212 19.15 -3.12 2.81
C THR A 212 18.44 -4.14 1.94
N LYS A 213 18.94 -4.38 0.75
CA LYS A 213 18.43 -5.44 -0.10
C LYS A 213 18.95 -6.79 0.40
N GLY A 214 18.05 -7.74 0.56
CA GLY A 214 18.33 -9.07 1.08
C GLY A 214 18.52 -9.15 2.60
N GLY A 215 18.19 -10.29 3.17
CA GLY A 215 18.35 -10.56 4.60
C GLY A 215 17.95 -11.99 4.98
N ASN A 216 18.12 -12.31 6.26
CA ASN A 216 17.67 -13.58 6.84
C ASN A 216 16.86 -13.28 8.10
N ASP A 217 15.72 -13.94 8.26
CA ASP A 217 14.82 -13.77 9.42
C ASP A 217 14.58 -12.28 9.72
N ALA A 218 14.20 -11.53 8.68
CA ALA A 218 14.15 -10.07 8.70
C ALA A 218 12.75 -9.54 8.36
N TRP A 219 12.45 -8.34 8.84
CA TRP A 219 11.28 -7.59 8.41
C TRP A 219 11.56 -6.97 7.05
N TYR A 220 10.77 -7.33 6.03
CA TYR A 220 10.91 -6.83 4.67
C TYR A 220 9.72 -6.00 4.23
N MET A 221 9.97 -5.11 3.27
CA MET A 221 8.95 -4.24 2.67
C MET A 221 7.99 -5.06 1.82
N ILE A 222 6.69 -4.84 1.98
CA ILE A 222 5.65 -5.48 1.16
C ILE A 222 4.40 -4.60 1.15
N GLY A 223 3.70 -4.58 0.04
CA GLY A 223 2.35 -4.04 -0.04
C GLY A 223 2.32 -2.54 -0.28
N HIS A 224 2.18 -1.74 0.76
CA HIS A 224 1.94 -0.31 0.65
C HIS A 224 2.75 0.51 1.65
N ALA A 225 2.90 1.80 1.34
CA ALA A 225 3.42 2.80 2.26
C ALA A 225 2.36 3.88 2.51
N PHE A 226 2.49 4.56 3.63
CA PHE A 226 1.76 5.78 3.91
C PHE A 226 2.76 6.92 4.13
N PHE A 227 2.58 8.00 3.41
CA PHE A 227 3.34 9.23 3.54
C PHE A 227 2.49 10.23 4.32
N ASP A 228 2.98 10.73 5.44
CA ASP A 228 2.39 11.90 6.08
C ASP A 228 2.89 13.20 5.40
N ARG A 229 2.29 14.34 5.74
CA ARG A 229 2.61 15.63 5.12
C ARG A 229 4.08 16.03 5.27
N ALA A 230 4.70 15.69 6.40
CA ALA A 230 6.10 16.03 6.66
C ALA A 230 7.03 15.17 5.82
N PHE A 231 6.76 13.86 5.77
CA PHE A 231 7.47 12.93 4.90
C PHE A 231 7.30 13.31 3.43
N SER A 232 6.06 13.50 2.98
CA SER A 232 5.73 13.88 1.59
C SER A 232 6.47 15.12 1.14
N LYS A 233 6.49 16.17 1.98
CA LYS A 233 7.22 17.40 1.69
C LYS A 233 8.72 17.12 1.47
N ARG A 234 9.36 16.42 2.42
CA ARG A 234 10.80 16.16 2.32
C ARG A 234 11.14 15.20 1.19
N PHE A 235 10.34 14.15 0.99
CA PHE A 235 10.53 13.20 -0.10
C PHE A 235 10.39 13.88 -1.47
N ARG A 236 9.41 14.78 -1.63
CA ARG A 236 9.24 15.56 -2.86
C ARG A 236 10.47 16.42 -3.16
N GLU A 237 11.02 17.12 -2.15
CA GLU A 237 12.24 17.93 -2.31
C GLU A 237 13.42 17.07 -2.80
N ILE A 238 13.60 15.87 -2.24
CA ILE A 238 14.64 14.91 -2.66
C ILE A 238 14.38 14.45 -4.09
N LEU A 239 13.16 14.00 -4.38
CA LEU A 239 12.79 13.48 -5.69
C LEU A 239 13.01 14.54 -6.79
N GLU A 240 12.58 15.79 -6.58
CA GLU A 240 12.77 16.88 -7.52
C GLU A 240 14.24 17.23 -7.72
N ALA A 241 15.06 17.20 -6.67
CA ALA A 241 16.49 17.50 -6.75
C ALA A 241 17.29 16.42 -7.50
N GLU A 242 16.88 15.17 -7.40
CA GLU A 242 17.65 14.05 -7.94
C GLU A 242 17.05 13.45 -9.23
N TYR A 243 15.82 13.82 -9.60
CA TYR A 243 15.10 13.18 -10.70
C TYR A 243 15.88 13.15 -12.01
N ASP A 244 16.54 14.25 -12.37
CA ASP A 244 17.25 14.38 -13.65
C ASP A 244 18.71 13.86 -13.60
N LEU A 245 19.16 13.38 -12.46
CA LEU A 245 20.46 12.74 -12.35
C LEU A 245 20.47 11.39 -13.10
N PRO A 246 21.50 11.08 -13.90
CA PRO A 246 21.55 9.83 -14.67
C PRO A 246 21.38 8.57 -13.81
N GLU A 247 21.96 8.55 -12.60
CA GLU A 247 21.89 7.45 -11.64
C GLU A 247 20.50 7.22 -11.07
N THR A 248 19.65 8.22 -11.06
CA THR A 248 18.26 8.12 -10.54
C THR A 248 17.31 7.48 -11.56
N ARG A 249 17.68 7.43 -12.83
CA ARG A 249 16.83 6.95 -13.90
C ARG A 249 16.25 5.54 -13.62
N ASN A 250 17.08 4.65 -13.12
CA ASN A 250 16.73 3.25 -12.87
C ASN A 250 16.41 2.95 -11.40
N LYS A 251 16.48 3.94 -10.51
CA LYS A 251 16.15 3.76 -9.10
C LYS A 251 14.66 3.57 -8.90
N LEU A 252 14.32 2.70 -7.97
CA LEU A 252 13.01 2.69 -7.34
C LEU A 252 12.88 3.90 -6.40
N TRP A 253 11.68 4.30 -6.03
CA TRP A 253 11.51 5.30 -4.98
C TRP A 253 12.00 4.79 -3.62
N GLU A 254 11.99 3.46 -3.44
CA GLU A 254 12.57 2.77 -2.28
C GLU A 254 14.09 2.92 -2.20
N ASP A 255 14.78 3.01 -3.34
CA ASP A 255 16.22 3.34 -3.37
C ASP A 255 16.48 4.73 -2.80
N LEU A 256 15.67 5.73 -3.23
CA LEU A 256 15.75 7.09 -2.70
C LEU A 256 15.43 7.12 -1.20
N LEU A 257 14.41 6.37 -0.75
CA LEU A 257 14.11 6.23 0.66
C LEU A 257 15.31 5.67 1.44
N ALA A 258 15.95 4.62 0.93
CA ALA A 258 17.08 3.98 1.58
C ALA A 258 18.30 4.91 1.68
N GLU A 259 18.60 5.65 0.63
CA GLU A 259 19.71 6.61 0.58
C GLU A 259 19.49 7.79 1.52
N HIS A 260 18.26 8.28 1.64
CA HIS A 260 17.88 9.44 2.47
C HIS A 260 17.18 9.09 3.79
N ILE A 261 17.29 7.85 4.26
CA ILE A 261 16.57 7.37 5.46
C ILE A 261 16.90 8.19 6.73
N LYS A 262 18.03 8.88 6.78
CA LYS A 262 18.39 9.74 7.90
C LYS A 262 17.60 11.05 7.94
N GLU A 263 17.14 11.50 6.78
CA GLU A 263 16.40 12.74 6.57
C GLU A 263 14.87 12.52 6.52
N LEU A 264 14.47 11.27 6.31
CA LEU A 264 13.08 10.83 6.19
C LEU A 264 12.65 10.11 7.48
N ASP A 265 11.55 10.56 8.09
CA ASP A 265 11.00 9.92 9.29
C ASP A 265 9.88 8.96 8.90
N MET A 266 10.20 7.68 8.80
CA MET A 266 9.26 6.62 8.45
C MET A 266 9.34 5.49 9.47
N ALA A 267 8.19 4.94 9.86
CA ALA A 267 8.10 3.78 10.73
C ALA A 267 7.87 2.49 9.92
N ILE A 268 8.11 1.36 10.57
CA ILE A 268 7.63 0.07 10.09
C ILE A 268 6.22 -0.18 10.63
N ARG A 269 5.32 -0.70 9.77
CA ARG A 269 4.02 -1.26 10.19
C ARG A 269 3.99 -2.74 9.91
N ARG A 270 4.00 -3.54 10.97
CA ARG A 270 4.08 -4.99 10.89
C ARG A 270 2.72 -5.61 10.65
N TYR A 271 2.66 -6.54 9.71
CA TYR A 271 1.51 -7.38 9.42
C TYR A 271 1.89 -8.84 9.59
N ASP A 272 1.00 -9.61 10.21
CA ASP A 272 1.18 -11.06 10.28
C ASP A 272 0.86 -11.69 8.92
N PRO A 273 1.65 -12.68 8.45
CA PRO A 273 1.24 -13.47 7.29
C PRO A 273 -0.05 -14.25 7.61
N PRO A 274 -0.99 -14.39 6.67
CA PRO A 274 -0.94 -14.06 5.25
C PRO A 274 -1.75 -12.80 4.85
N ILE A 275 -1.70 -11.72 5.61
CA ILE A 275 -2.56 -10.54 5.37
C ILE A 275 -2.25 -9.86 4.04
N ILE A 276 -0.98 -9.79 3.65
CA ILE A 276 -0.53 -9.13 2.41
C ILE A 276 0.16 -10.17 1.54
N HIS A 277 -0.27 -10.26 0.28
CA HIS A 277 0.37 -11.06 -0.75
C HIS A 277 0.85 -10.16 -1.89
N GLU A 278 2.06 -10.37 -2.31
CA GLU A 278 2.66 -9.81 -3.52
C GLU A 278 3.16 -10.99 -4.34
N PHE A 279 2.84 -10.99 -5.62
CA PHE A 279 3.18 -12.11 -6.49
C PHE A 279 4.31 -11.68 -7.41
N ASP A 280 5.46 -12.31 -7.30
CA ASP A 280 6.61 -12.05 -8.16
C ASP A 280 6.71 -13.00 -9.35
N SER A 281 6.03 -14.13 -9.26
CA SER A 281 5.98 -15.14 -10.29
C SER A 281 4.58 -15.69 -10.51
N LEU A 282 4.40 -16.35 -11.65
CA LEU A 282 3.17 -17.06 -11.97
C LEU A 282 2.96 -18.25 -11.03
N ASP A 283 4.04 -18.89 -10.61
CA ASP A 283 3.96 -20.06 -9.73
C ASP A 283 3.51 -19.67 -8.32
N GLU A 284 3.99 -18.54 -7.76
CA GLU A 284 3.48 -18.01 -6.47
C GLU A 284 1.98 -17.71 -6.55
N LEU A 285 1.53 -17.14 -7.66
CA LEU A 285 0.12 -16.83 -7.85
C LEU A 285 -0.72 -18.11 -7.95
N ARG A 286 -0.21 -19.16 -8.61
CA ARG A 286 -0.88 -20.48 -8.67
C ARG A 286 -0.94 -21.18 -7.32
N ASP A 287 0.12 -21.08 -6.52
CA ASP A 287 0.14 -21.63 -5.17
C ASP A 287 -0.89 -20.94 -4.27
N PHE A 288 -1.10 -19.66 -4.49
CA PHE A 288 -2.11 -18.87 -3.76
C PHE A 288 -3.54 -19.11 -4.27
N ASP A 289 -3.72 -19.18 -5.59
CA ASP A 289 -5.01 -19.44 -6.26
C ASP A 289 -4.88 -20.64 -7.21
N PRO A 290 -5.13 -21.87 -6.73
CA PRO A 290 -4.99 -23.09 -7.55
C PRO A 290 -5.88 -23.11 -8.80
N LEU A 291 -6.98 -22.33 -8.79
CA LEU A 291 -7.89 -22.21 -9.94
C LEU A 291 -7.51 -21.08 -10.90
N PHE A 292 -6.44 -20.33 -10.60
CA PHE A 292 -6.04 -19.17 -11.38
C PHE A 292 -5.90 -19.47 -12.89
N LEU A 293 -5.17 -20.53 -13.25
CA LEU A 293 -4.92 -20.90 -14.64
C LEU A 293 -6.17 -21.44 -15.35
N GLU A 294 -7.04 -22.15 -14.63
CA GLU A 294 -8.30 -22.65 -15.18
C GLU A 294 -9.24 -21.48 -15.53
N ASN A 295 -9.26 -20.46 -14.64
CA ASN A 295 -10.08 -19.26 -14.82
C ASN A 295 -9.40 -18.17 -15.66
N LEU A 296 -8.17 -18.40 -16.10
CA LEU A 296 -7.41 -17.43 -16.88
C LEU A 296 -7.94 -17.34 -18.30
N ASP A 297 -8.52 -16.20 -18.63
CA ASP A 297 -8.87 -15.85 -20.00
C ASP A 297 -7.63 -15.31 -20.72
N SER A 298 -6.87 -16.22 -21.35
CA SER A 298 -5.65 -15.94 -22.09
C SER A 298 -5.59 -16.80 -23.34
N GLU A 299 -5.53 -16.16 -24.50
CA GLU A 299 -5.37 -16.83 -25.80
C GLU A 299 -3.97 -17.43 -25.94
N ILE A 300 -2.94 -16.70 -25.52
CA ILE A 300 -1.55 -17.16 -25.60
C ILE A 300 -1.39 -18.43 -24.76
N PHE A 301 -1.90 -18.43 -23.54
CA PHE A 301 -1.81 -19.60 -22.65
C PHE A 301 -2.61 -20.79 -23.16
N GLY A 302 -3.78 -20.53 -23.73
CA GLY A 302 -4.59 -21.55 -24.39
C GLY A 302 -3.88 -22.19 -25.59
N ASN A 303 -3.20 -21.39 -26.41
CA ASN A 303 -2.41 -21.84 -27.53
C ASN A 303 -1.20 -22.69 -27.09
N ILE A 304 -0.48 -22.26 -26.04
CA ILE A 304 0.63 -23.03 -25.47
C ILE A 304 0.15 -24.41 -25.03
N ALA A 305 -0.92 -24.48 -24.21
CA ALA A 305 -1.50 -25.72 -23.73
C ALA A 305 -1.93 -26.64 -24.87
N SER A 306 -2.55 -26.06 -25.91
CA SER A 306 -2.96 -26.81 -27.11
C SER A 306 -1.78 -27.40 -27.86
N VAL A 307 -0.69 -26.64 -28.03
CA VAL A 307 0.55 -27.12 -28.71
C VAL A 307 1.24 -28.22 -27.91
N LEU A 308 1.23 -28.10 -26.59
CA LEU A 308 1.80 -29.10 -25.68
C LEU A 308 0.90 -30.33 -25.51
N GLY A 309 -0.38 -30.26 -25.87
CA GLY A 309 -1.36 -31.34 -25.69
C GLY A 309 -1.72 -31.58 -24.23
N CYS A 310 -1.75 -30.53 -23.42
CA CYS A 310 -2.04 -30.59 -21.99
C CYS A 310 -3.10 -29.55 -21.58
N GLU A 311 -3.61 -29.65 -20.36
CA GLU A 311 -4.48 -28.63 -19.79
C GLU A 311 -3.70 -27.38 -19.37
N LYS A 312 -4.34 -26.21 -19.32
CA LYS A 312 -3.69 -24.95 -18.89
C LYS A 312 -3.05 -25.09 -17.50
N SER A 313 -3.68 -25.83 -16.59
CA SER A 313 -3.21 -26.09 -15.22
C SER A 313 -1.92 -26.92 -15.16
N GLU A 314 -1.58 -27.64 -16.22
CA GLU A 314 -0.39 -28.48 -16.30
C GLU A 314 0.84 -27.75 -16.85
N VAL A 315 0.63 -26.58 -17.47
CA VAL A 315 1.74 -25.76 -18.02
C VAL A 315 2.54 -25.16 -16.86
N ARG A 316 3.83 -25.47 -16.79
CA ARG A 316 4.76 -25.05 -15.71
C ARG A 316 6.05 -24.51 -16.30
N ASP A 317 6.88 -23.91 -15.44
CA ASP A 317 8.25 -23.47 -15.77
C ASP A 317 8.29 -22.53 -16.99
N ILE A 318 7.36 -21.56 -17.00
CA ILE A 318 7.35 -20.51 -18.02
C ILE A 318 8.26 -19.38 -17.55
N TYR A 319 9.34 -19.19 -18.29
CA TYR A 319 10.28 -18.08 -18.07
C TYR A 319 10.20 -17.12 -19.25
N PRO A 320 10.38 -15.79 -18.99
CA PRO A 320 10.42 -14.79 -20.05
C PRO A 320 11.63 -14.96 -20.97
#